data_ba590ff01b48c91982b9c51b28535db2
#
_entry.id   ba590ff01b48c91982b9c51b28535db2
#
_cell.length_a   1.000
_cell.length_b   1.000
_cell.length_c   1.000
_cell.angle_alpha   90.00
_cell.angle_beta   90.00
_cell.angle_gamma   90.00
#
_symmetry.space_group_name_H-M   'P 1'
#
loop_
_entity.id
_entity.type
_entity.pdbx_description
1 polymer ?
#
loop_
_entity_poly.entity_id
_entity_poly.type
_entity_poly.pdbx_seq_one_letter_code
_entity_poly.pdbx_strand_id
1 'polypeptide(L)'
;PKVLKVKILGQDYVIRSSAGQKYLNEVSAYVNEKMEEIKASGIDDSQQLRIAVLAAMNITDELLAYKKDKQKFVDKVEAKTRAITEFIDNRIKEIESEKK
;
A
#
# COMPACT_ATOMS: atom_id res chain seq x y z
N PRO A 1 -11.64 -18.39 -12.17
CA PRO A 1 -11.07 -18.23 -10.82
C PRO A 1 -10.87 -19.56 -10.14
N LYS A 2 -9.77 -19.69 -9.45
CA LYS A 2 -9.41 -20.90 -8.71
C LYS A 2 -10.02 -20.85 -7.32
N VAL A 3 -10.31 -22.03 -6.77
CA VAL A 3 -10.70 -22.16 -5.36
C VAL A 3 -9.44 -22.41 -4.56
N LEU A 4 -9.13 -21.53 -3.63
CA LEU A 4 -7.92 -21.57 -2.83
C LEU A 4 -8.27 -21.58 -1.34
N LYS A 5 -7.37 -22.10 -0.52
CA LYS A 5 -7.58 -22.19 0.92
C LYS A 5 -6.51 -21.40 1.65
N VAL A 6 -6.94 -20.58 2.61
CA VAL A 6 -6.03 -19.84 3.48
C VAL A 6 -6.41 -20.09 4.94
N LYS A 7 -5.42 -20.01 5.83
CA LYS A 7 -5.64 -20.16 7.26
C LYS A 7 -5.42 -18.81 7.96
N ILE A 8 -6.43 -18.36 8.71
CA ILE A 8 -6.37 -17.09 9.45
C ILE A 8 -6.82 -17.35 10.88
N LEU A 9 -6.00 -17.05 11.85
CA LEU A 9 -6.22 -17.32 13.28
C LEU A 9 -6.66 -18.76 13.54
N GLY A 10 -5.99 -19.71 12.89
CA GLY A 10 -6.27 -21.12 13.07
C GLY A 10 -7.49 -21.64 12.35
N GLN A 11 -8.24 -20.79 11.64
CA GLN A 11 -9.43 -21.20 10.88
C GLN A 11 -9.15 -21.21 9.39
N ASP A 12 -9.68 -22.19 8.69
CA ASP A 12 -9.55 -22.34 7.26
C ASP A 12 -10.66 -21.57 6.54
N TYR A 13 -10.27 -20.84 5.50
CA TYR A 13 -11.18 -20.09 4.65
C TYR A 13 -10.97 -20.51 3.21
N VAL A 14 -12.07 -20.77 2.51
CA VAL A 14 -12.04 -21.09 1.08
C VAL A 14 -12.34 -19.82 0.31
N ILE A 15 -11.45 -19.45 -0.59
CA ILE A 15 -11.53 -18.20 -1.32
C ILE A 15 -11.48 -18.49 -2.82
N ARG A 16 -12.31 -17.81 -3.59
CA ARG A 16 -12.22 -17.79 -5.05
C ARG A 16 -11.38 -16.61 -5.49
N SER A 17 -10.32 -16.88 -6.21
CA SER A 17 -9.41 -15.82 -6.64
C SER A 17 -8.72 -16.20 -7.94
N SER A 18 -8.41 -15.21 -8.76
CA SER A 18 -7.52 -15.36 -9.91
C SER A 18 -6.05 -15.30 -9.50
N ALA A 19 -5.76 -14.88 -8.27
CA ALA A 19 -4.41 -14.83 -7.74
C ALA A 19 -3.87 -16.23 -7.46
N GLY A 20 -2.54 -16.37 -7.44
CA GLY A 20 -1.92 -17.66 -7.12
C GLY A 20 -1.90 -17.95 -5.63
N GLN A 21 -1.73 -19.23 -5.28
CA GLN A 21 -1.69 -19.67 -3.88
C GLN A 21 -0.55 -18.99 -3.11
N LYS A 22 0.60 -18.82 -3.74
CA LYS A 22 1.76 -18.17 -3.11
C LYS A 22 1.43 -16.74 -2.68
N TYR A 23 0.79 -15.99 -3.56
CA TYR A 23 0.38 -14.62 -3.25
C TYR A 23 -0.65 -14.58 -2.13
N LEU A 24 -1.65 -15.47 -2.18
CA LEU A 24 -2.67 -15.52 -1.12
C LEU A 24 -2.08 -15.94 0.23
N ASN A 25 -1.03 -16.78 0.22
CA ASN A 25 -0.32 -17.11 1.44
C ASN A 25 0.38 -15.89 2.04
N GLU A 26 0.94 -15.03 1.21
CA GLU A 26 1.54 -13.75 1.65
C GLU A 26 0.49 -12.83 2.25
N VAL A 27 -0.66 -12.72 1.58
CA VAL A 27 -1.77 -11.89 2.05
C VAL A 27 -2.27 -12.39 3.40
N SER A 28 -2.52 -13.70 3.52
CA SER A 28 -3.03 -14.28 4.77
C SER A 28 -2.00 -14.19 5.90
N ALA A 29 -0.72 -14.32 5.60
CA ALA A 29 0.35 -14.16 6.58
C ALA A 29 0.36 -12.74 7.15
N TYR A 30 0.19 -11.74 6.31
CA TYR A 30 0.13 -10.34 6.75
C TYR A 30 -1.10 -10.08 7.61
N VAL A 31 -2.25 -10.58 7.20
CA VAL A 31 -3.48 -10.46 7.99
C VAL A 31 -3.30 -11.13 9.36
N ASN A 32 -2.73 -12.35 9.38
CA ASN A 32 -2.46 -13.06 10.62
C ASN A 32 -1.55 -12.26 11.55
N GLU A 33 -0.49 -11.67 11.01
CA GLU A 33 0.43 -10.84 11.78
C GLU A 33 -0.30 -9.67 12.45
N LYS A 34 -1.14 -8.98 11.69
CA LYS A 34 -1.91 -7.85 12.23
C LYS A 34 -2.91 -8.27 13.29
N MET A 35 -3.57 -9.41 13.09
CA MET A 35 -4.51 -9.93 14.07
C MET A 35 -3.80 -10.39 15.35
N GLU A 36 -2.63 -11.00 15.24
CA GLU A 36 -1.83 -11.40 16.39
C GLU A 36 -1.34 -10.19 17.19
N GLU A 37 -0.98 -9.10 16.53
CA GLU A 37 -0.62 -7.84 17.20
C GLU A 37 -1.77 -7.31 18.06
N ILE A 38 -3.01 -7.38 17.55
CA ILE A 38 -4.20 -6.96 18.28
C ILE A 38 -4.42 -7.86 19.50
N LYS A 39 -4.27 -9.16 19.34
CA LYS A 39 -4.38 -10.12 20.45
C LYS A 39 -3.33 -9.84 21.52
N ALA A 40 -2.11 -9.56 21.12
CA ALA A 40 -1.00 -9.26 22.05
C ALA A 40 -1.27 -8.01 22.88
N SER A 41 -2.12 -7.11 22.42
CA SER A 41 -2.50 -5.90 23.18
C SER A 41 -3.53 -6.19 24.28
N GLY A 42 -3.97 -7.44 24.43
CA GLY A 42 -4.84 -7.87 25.52
C GLY A 42 -6.29 -8.15 25.15
N ILE A 43 -6.60 -8.25 23.85
CA ILE A 43 -7.94 -8.59 23.40
C ILE A 43 -8.07 -10.11 23.33
N ASP A 44 -9.10 -10.64 23.97
CA ASP A 44 -9.35 -12.08 24.08
C ASP A 44 -9.73 -12.71 22.73
N ASP A 45 -9.28 -13.94 22.53
CA ASP A 45 -9.62 -14.77 21.35
C ASP A 45 -11.12 -14.91 21.11
N SER A 46 -11.95 -14.83 22.17
CA SER A 46 -13.39 -14.90 22.02
C SER A 46 -13.99 -13.71 21.27
N GLN A 47 -13.23 -12.63 21.11
CA GLN A 47 -13.68 -11.42 20.42
C GLN A 47 -13.11 -11.32 19.00
N GLN A 48 -13.30 -12.37 18.21
CA GLN A 48 -12.70 -12.46 16.87
C GLN A 48 -13.16 -11.36 15.93
N LEU A 49 -14.43 -10.96 15.98
CA LEU A 49 -14.92 -9.87 15.16
C LEU A 49 -14.21 -8.55 15.50
N ARG A 50 -14.03 -8.29 16.79
CA ARG A 50 -13.32 -7.08 17.23
C ARG A 50 -11.87 -7.09 16.77
N ILE A 51 -11.21 -8.23 16.88
CA ILE A 51 -9.84 -8.40 16.41
C ILE A 51 -9.76 -8.12 14.89
N ALA A 52 -10.69 -8.70 14.12
CA ALA A 52 -10.73 -8.52 12.68
C ALA A 52 -10.96 -7.05 12.29
N VAL A 53 -11.88 -6.37 12.96
CA VAL A 53 -12.17 -4.95 12.69
C VAL A 53 -10.96 -4.09 12.99
N LEU A 54 -10.31 -4.28 14.14
CA LEU A 54 -9.14 -3.49 14.51
C LEU A 54 -7.95 -3.76 13.59
N ALA A 55 -7.76 -5.02 13.19
CA ALA A 55 -6.73 -5.38 12.22
C ALA A 55 -7.00 -4.73 10.86
N ALA A 56 -8.26 -4.75 10.40
CA ALA A 56 -8.65 -4.10 9.15
C ALA A 56 -8.38 -2.60 9.21
N MET A 57 -8.65 -1.95 10.33
CA MET A 57 -8.36 -0.53 10.51
C MET A 57 -6.87 -0.25 10.46
N ASN A 58 -6.05 -1.07 11.11
CA ASN A 58 -4.59 -0.92 11.07
C ASN A 58 -4.04 -1.10 9.65
N ILE A 59 -4.52 -2.11 8.94
CA ILE A 59 -4.10 -2.36 7.55
C ILE A 59 -4.51 -1.19 6.65
N THR A 60 -5.72 -0.68 6.84
CA THR A 60 -6.21 0.47 6.07
C THR A 60 -5.40 1.72 6.38
N ASP A 61 -5.07 1.94 7.64
CA ASP A 61 -4.21 3.06 8.03
C ASP A 61 -2.85 3.00 7.33
N GLU A 62 -2.23 1.84 7.32
CA GLU A 62 -0.96 1.63 6.61
C GLU A 62 -1.10 1.91 5.12
N LEU A 63 -2.19 1.43 4.51
CA LEU A 63 -2.45 1.65 3.09
C LEU A 63 -2.61 3.14 2.77
N LEU A 64 -3.39 3.85 3.57
CA LEU A 64 -3.64 5.28 3.36
C LEU A 64 -2.37 6.10 3.59
N ALA A 65 -1.56 5.73 4.59
CA ALA A 65 -0.27 6.37 4.82
C ALA A 65 0.68 6.15 3.63
N TYR A 66 0.73 4.94 3.10
CA TYR A 66 1.53 4.62 1.93
C TYR A 66 1.09 5.45 0.71
N LYS A 67 -0.21 5.56 0.48
CA LYS A 67 -0.75 6.36 -0.63
C LYS A 67 -0.39 7.83 -0.50
N LYS A 68 -0.46 8.39 0.71
CA LYS A 68 -0.07 9.78 0.97
C LYS A 68 1.40 10.01 0.67
N ASP A 69 2.27 9.12 1.14
CA ASP A 69 3.70 9.23 0.94
C ASP A 69 4.06 9.11 -0.53
N LYS A 70 3.41 8.20 -1.23
CA LYS A 70 3.58 8.02 -2.66
C LYS A 70 3.16 9.28 -3.42
N GLN A 71 2.03 9.87 -3.05
CA GLN A 71 1.54 11.10 -3.69
C GLN A 71 2.49 12.27 -3.46
N LYS A 72 3.00 12.42 -2.25
CA LYS A 72 4.00 13.45 -1.93
C LYS A 72 5.27 13.27 -2.76
N PHE A 73 5.70 12.04 -2.95
CA PHE A 73 6.88 11.72 -3.76
C PHE A 73 6.63 12.09 -5.22
N VAL A 74 5.48 11.69 -5.78
CA VAL A 74 5.10 12.02 -7.16
C VAL A 74 5.04 13.54 -7.35
N ASP A 75 4.43 14.26 -6.43
CA ASP A 75 4.32 15.72 -6.48
C ASP A 75 5.71 16.38 -6.47
N LYS A 76 6.63 15.89 -5.66
CA LYS A 76 8.02 16.37 -5.63
C LYS A 76 8.72 16.15 -6.96
N VAL A 77 8.59 14.97 -7.54
CA VAL A 77 9.20 14.63 -8.82
C VAL A 77 8.64 15.53 -9.92
N GLU A 78 7.32 15.72 -9.96
CA GLU A 78 6.68 16.60 -10.94
C GLU A 78 7.15 18.04 -10.81
N ALA A 79 7.26 18.56 -9.58
CA ALA A 79 7.72 19.92 -9.34
C ALA A 79 9.17 20.11 -9.81
N LYS A 80 10.04 19.14 -9.53
CA LYS A 80 11.43 19.19 -10.00
C LYS A 80 11.51 19.11 -11.51
N THR A 81 10.71 18.25 -12.13
CA THR A 81 10.67 18.11 -13.59
C THR A 81 10.24 19.40 -14.25
N ARG A 82 9.21 20.07 -13.72
CA ARG A 82 8.78 21.38 -14.24
C ARG A 82 9.87 22.44 -14.13
N ALA A 83 10.54 22.49 -12.98
CA ALA A 83 11.62 23.46 -12.76
C ALA A 83 12.78 23.26 -13.74
N ILE A 84 13.16 22.00 -14.01
CA ILE A 84 14.19 21.67 -14.98
C ILE A 84 13.75 22.05 -16.39
N THR A 85 12.52 21.74 -16.76
CA THR A 85 11.96 22.06 -18.07
C THR A 85 11.95 23.56 -18.31
N GLU A 86 11.50 24.34 -17.34
CA GLU A 86 11.49 25.80 -17.43
C GLU A 86 12.90 26.37 -17.57
N PHE A 87 13.87 25.84 -16.83
CA PHE A 87 15.24 26.25 -16.93
C PHE A 87 15.80 26.01 -18.34
N ILE A 88 15.56 24.85 -18.91
CA ILE A 88 16.01 24.51 -20.27
C ILE A 88 15.36 25.42 -21.29
N ASP A 89 14.04 25.64 -21.21
CA ASP A 89 13.30 26.50 -22.11
C ASP A 89 13.86 27.94 -22.09
N ASN A 90 14.14 28.46 -20.91
CA ASN A 90 14.71 29.79 -20.76
C ASN A 90 16.10 29.88 -21.36
N ARG A 91 16.94 28.85 -21.19
CA ARG A 91 18.26 28.81 -21.81
C ARG A 91 18.20 28.78 -23.32
N ILE A 92 17.28 28.03 -23.87
CA ILE A 92 17.05 27.96 -25.33
C ILE A 92 16.64 29.35 -25.85
N LYS A 93 15.74 30.04 -25.18
CA LYS A 93 15.29 31.39 -25.56
C LYS A 93 16.43 32.37 -25.52
N GLU A 94 17.30 32.31 -24.52
CA GLU A 94 18.50 33.18 -24.43
C GLU A 94 19.43 32.95 -25.61
N ILE A 95 19.68 31.69 -25.97
CA ILE A 95 20.54 31.33 -27.08
C ILE A 95 19.96 31.83 -28.40
N GLU A 96 18.66 31.65 -28.60
CA GLU A 96 17.98 32.16 -29.80
C GLU A 96 18.07 33.68 -29.92
N SER A 97 17.93 34.40 -28.80
CA SER A 97 18.06 35.87 -28.78
C SER A 97 19.45 36.32 -29.15
N GLU A 98 20.50 35.62 -28.73
CA GLU A 98 21.90 35.94 -29.04
C GLU A 98 22.25 35.77 -30.51
N LYS A 99 21.49 34.92 -31.22
CA LYS A 99 21.73 34.68 -32.66
C LYS A 99 21.17 35.76 -33.59
N LYS A 100 20.42 36.69 -33.11
CA LYS A 100 19.83 37.76 -33.92
C LYS A 100 20.81 38.97 -34.04
#